data_083bc0a73d5323c69f11794c6ec89d9b
#
_entry.id   083bc0a73d5323c69f11794c6ec89d9b
#
_cell.length_a   1.000
_cell.length_b   1.000
_cell.length_c   1.000
_cell.angle_alpha   90.00
_cell.angle_beta   90.00
_cell.angle_gamma   90.00
#
_symmetry.space_group_name_H-M   'P 1'
#
loop_
_entity.id
_entity.type
_entity.pdbx_description
1 polymer ?
#
loop_
_entity_poly.entity_id
_entity_poly.type
_entity_poly.pdbx_seq_one_letter_code
_entity_poly.pdbx_strand_id
1 'polypeptide(L)'
;MLFRSTDNPVKFDELEADGLVQFPAIIGGVVPVINVDGVKPGEIKLDGPTLADIFQGVISDWGDKRIAIMNPGVKIPSGPITVVHRADGSGTTAIFTDYLAKTSTLWKDAVGSGASVKWPAASSVGGKGNEGVAANVSRVKNSVGYVEYAYAKKNKMTYISLKNKDGNFVAPDDLTFAAAAAGTDWSKIPGMGTFITNAPGAKSWPITGASFILMYKNPENKTKSGEVVKFFDFAFKEGKKMAEDLDYVAIPDATTDFIRKNVWSKINNK
;
A
#
# COMPACT_ATOMS: atom_id res chain seq x y z
N MET A 1 -25.87 -3.85 2.81
CA MET A 1 -24.53 -3.26 3.05
C MET A 1 -24.61 -1.76 2.81
N LEU A 2 -24.11 -0.90 3.72
CA LEU A 2 -24.14 0.57 3.52
C LEU A 2 -22.96 1.05 2.69
N PHE A 3 -21.75 0.62 3.05
CA PHE A 3 -20.52 0.80 2.30
C PHE A 3 -19.51 -0.29 2.65
N ARG A 4 -18.46 -0.42 1.85
CA ARG A 4 -17.25 -1.19 2.16
C ARG A 4 -16.02 -0.37 1.81
N SER A 5 -14.91 -0.63 2.49
CA SER A 5 -13.60 -0.12 2.12
C SER A 5 -12.73 -1.24 1.54
N THR A 6 -11.84 -0.87 0.63
CA THR A 6 -10.85 -1.76 0.04
C THR A 6 -9.63 -0.96 -0.41
N ASP A 7 -8.42 -1.52 -0.26
CA ASP A 7 -7.20 -0.95 -0.85
C ASP A 7 -6.87 -1.63 -2.19
N ASN A 8 -7.63 -2.66 -2.56
CA ASN A 8 -7.57 -3.28 -3.88
C ASN A 8 -8.69 -2.69 -4.73
N PRO A 9 -8.40 -1.77 -5.68
CA PRO A 9 -9.43 -1.14 -6.48
C PRO A 9 -10.20 -2.17 -7.32
N VAL A 10 -11.53 -2.05 -7.32
CA VAL A 10 -12.40 -2.88 -8.15
C VAL A 10 -12.39 -2.33 -9.58
N LYS A 11 -12.34 -3.21 -10.56
CA LYS A 11 -12.33 -2.83 -11.98
C LYS A 11 -13.65 -2.20 -12.38
N PHE A 12 -13.60 -1.29 -13.36
CA PHE A 12 -14.78 -0.54 -13.78
C PHE A 12 -15.92 -1.45 -14.27
N ASP A 13 -15.61 -2.48 -15.06
CA ASP A 13 -16.63 -3.41 -15.57
C ASP A 13 -17.31 -4.22 -14.45
N GLU A 14 -16.56 -4.59 -13.40
CA GLU A 14 -17.09 -5.26 -12.21
C GLU A 14 -17.98 -4.30 -11.42
N LEU A 15 -17.58 -3.02 -11.26
CA LEU A 15 -18.42 -2.00 -10.60
C LEU A 15 -19.76 -1.80 -11.32
N GLU A 16 -19.73 -1.76 -12.65
CA GLU A 16 -20.97 -1.60 -13.45
C GLU A 16 -21.85 -2.84 -13.34
N ALA A 17 -21.29 -4.04 -13.42
CA ALA A 17 -22.03 -5.30 -13.31
C ALA A 17 -22.71 -5.45 -11.94
N ASP A 18 -22.03 -5.03 -10.87
CA ASP A 18 -22.51 -5.14 -9.48
C ASP A 18 -23.36 -3.91 -9.04
N GLY A 19 -23.56 -2.93 -9.92
CA GLY A 19 -24.29 -1.72 -9.61
C GLY A 19 -23.64 -0.86 -8.53
N LEU A 20 -22.29 -0.81 -8.50
CA LEU A 20 -21.51 -0.10 -7.51
C LEU A 20 -20.93 1.20 -8.07
N VAL A 21 -20.67 2.14 -7.17
CA VAL A 21 -19.72 3.24 -7.35
C VAL A 21 -18.54 3.04 -6.44
N GLN A 22 -17.38 3.58 -6.84
CA GLN A 22 -16.14 3.56 -6.08
C GLN A 22 -15.52 4.95 -6.07
N PHE A 23 -14.89 5.33 -4.95
CA PHE A 23 -14.10 6.55 -4.86
C PHE A 23 -12.98 6.42 -3.84
N PRO A 24 -11.80 7.05 -4.05
CA PRO A 24 -10.73 7.08 -3.07
C PRO A 24 -11.13 7.92 -1.86
N ALA A 25 -10.81 7.47 -0.66
CA ALA A 25 -11.13 8.16 0.59
C ALA A 25 -9.89 8.69 1.31
N ILE A 26 -8.76 7.96 1.24
CA ILE A 26 -7.51 8.32 1.90
C ILE A 26 -6.34 7.64 1.20
N ILE A 27 -5.15 8.21 1.30
CA ILE A 27 -3.92 7.67 0.71
C ILE A 27 -2.94 7.34 1.83
N GLY A 28 -2.23 6.21 1.67
CA GLY A 28 -1.21 5.77 2.61
C GLY A 28 -0.07 5.02 1.92
N GLY A 29 0.96 4.68 2.66
CA GLY A 29 2.10 3.91 2.18
C GLY A 29 2.14 2.50 2.77
N VAL A 30 2.52 1.52 1.95
CA VAL A 30 2.94 0.20 2.40
C VAL A 30 4.45 0.20 2.52
N VAL A 31 4.98 -0.29 3.63
CA VAL A 31 6.41 -0.22 3.91
C VAL A 31 7.00 -1.60 4.22
N PRO A 32 8.11 -1.97 3.59
CA PRO A 32 8.88 -3.12 4.02
C PRO A 32 9.50 -2.85 5.39
N VAL A 33 9.28 -3.78 6.33
CA VAL A 33 9.78 -3.71 7.70
C VAL A 33 10.67 -4.91 8.01
N ILE A 34 11.68 -4.70 8.84
CA ILE A 34 12.71 -5.70 9.13
C ILE A 34 13.01 -5.83 10.62
N ASN A 35 13.57 -6.96 11.00
CA ASN A 35 14.15 -7.21 12.32
C ASN A 35 15.60 -7.68 12.16
N VAL A 36 16.50 -6.74 11.91
CA VAL A 36 17.95 -7.00 11.73
C VAL A 36 18.70 -6.20 12.79
N ASP A 37 19.53 -6.89 13.58
CA ASP A 37 20.25 -6.25 14.69
C ASP A 37 21.23 -5.18 14.21
N GLY A 38 21.24 -4.05 14.92
CA GLY A 38 22.15 -2.94 14.65
C GLY A 38 21.75 -2.02 13.50
N VAL A 39 20.64 -2.30 12.81
CA VAL A 39 20.15 -1.50 11.69
C VAL A 39 19.07 -0.51 12.16
N LYS A 40 19.16 0.75 11.70
CA LYS A 40 18.21 1.82 12.03
C LYS A 40 17.12 1.94 10.94
N PRO A 41 15.96 2.53 11.28
CA PRO A 41 14.93 2.82 10.28
C PRO A 41 15.46 3.64 9.10
N GLY A 42 15.19 3.15 7.88
CA GLY A 42 15.63 3.78 6.63
C GLY A 42 17.09 3.62 6.26
N GLU A 43 17.90 2.95 7.09
CA GLU A 43 19.34 2.77 6.85
C GLU A 43 19.60 1.77 5.70
N ILE A 44 18.87 0.66 5.66
CA ILE A 44 18.95 -0.27 4.52
C ILE A 44 18.19 0.31 3.33
N LYS A 45 18.85 0.25 2.17
CA LYS A 45 18.36 0.69 0.86
C LYS A 45 18.23 -0.52 -0.05
N LEU A 46 17.05 -0.69 -0.66
CA LEU A 46 16.80 -1.71 -1.68
C LEU A 46 16.13 -1.10 -2.91
N ASP A 47 16.30 -1.72 -4.05
CA ASP A 47 15.46 -1.48 -5.21
C ASP A 47 14.33 -2.53 -5.31
N GLY A 48 13.38 -2.29 -6.21
CA GLY A 48 12.22 -3.18 -6.37
C GLY A 48 12.60 -4.61 -6.78
N PRO A 49 13.49 -4.81 -7.76
CA PRO A 49 13.93 -6.16 -8.15
C PRO A 49 14.58 -6.93 -6.99
N THR A 50 15.46 -6.30 -6.22
CA THR A 50 16.09 -6.95 -5.05
C THR A 50 15.08 -7.30 -3.96
N LEU A 51 14.10 -6.40 -3.70
CA LEU A 51 13.02 -6.69 -2.77
C LEU A 51 12.16 -7.87 -3.25
N ALA A 52 11.85 -7.93 -4.55
CA ALA A 52 11.12 -9.05 -5.15
C ALA A 52 11.90 -10.37 -5.02
N ASP A 53 13.21 -10.36 -5.26
CA ASP A 53 14.07 -11.53 -5.12
C ASP A 53 14.11 -12.06 -3.68
N ILE A 54 14.07 -11.17 -2.69
CA ILE A 54 13.95 -11.55 -1.27
C ILE A 54 12.61 -12.27 -1.02
N PHE A 55 11.50 -11.68 -1.47
CA PHE A 55 10.17 -12.28 -1.26
C PHE A 55 9.94 -13.54 -2.10
N GLN A 56 10.71 -13.75 -3.15
CA GLN A 56 10.76 -15.02 -3.90
C GLN A 56 11.65 -16.08 -3.24
N GLY A 57 12.50 -15.70 -2.29
CA GLY A 57 13.50 -16.58 -1.69
C GLY A 57 14.74 -16.82 -2.57
N VAL A 58 14.90 -16.06 -3.65
CA VAL A 58 16.12 -16.03 -4.50
C VAL A 58 17.27 -15.40 -3.74
N ILE A 59 17.00 -14.36 -2.96
CA ILE A 59 17.87 -13.81 -1.93
C ILE A 59 17.38 -14.34 -0.59
N SER A 60 18.13 -15.20 0.04
CA SER A 60 17.79 -15.87 1.30
C SER A 60 18.73 -15.55 2.46
N ASP A 61 19.69 -14.64 2.27
CA ASP A 61 20.63 -14.20 3.30
C ASP A 61 20.89 -12.69 3.20
N TRP A 62 20.92 -12.00 4.34
CA TRP A 62 21.19 -10.56 4.40
C TRP A 62 22.60 -10.18 3.94
N GLY A 63 23.55 -11.12 3.93
CA GLY A 63 24.90 -10.95 3.40
C GLY A 63 25.01 -11.05 1.87
N ASP A 64 23.91 -11.18 1.13
CA ASP A 64 23.93 -11.23 -0.34
C ASP A 64 24.57 -9.98 -0.93
N LYS A 65 25.45 -10.20 -1.93
CA LYS A 65 26.21 -9.12 -2.59
C LYS A 65 25.32 -8.02 -3.20
N ARG A 66 24.13 -8.38 -3.68
CA ARG A 66 23.17 -7.41 -4.25
C ARG A 66 22.67 -6.43 -3.21
N ILE A 67 22.46 -6.89 -1.96
CA ILE A 67 22.13 -6.01 -0.83
C ILE A 67 23.35 -5.15 -0.46
N ALA A 68 24.53 -5.75 -0.33
CA ALA A 68 25.76 -5.05 0.07
C ALA A 68 26.14 -3.91 -0.90
N ILE A 69 26.01 -4.11 -2.22
CA ILE A 69 26.33 -3.10 -3.24
C ILE A 69 25.47 -1.83 -3.08
N MET A 70 24.21 -1.97 -2.70
CA MET A 70 23.32 -0.82 -2.49
C MET A 70 23.51 -0.13 -1.13
N ASN A 71 24.26 -0.76 -0.22
CA ASN A 71 24.44 -0.32 1.17
C ASN A 71 25.92 -0.15 1.57
N PRO A 72 26.72 0.62 0.80
CA PRO A 72 28.13 0.80 1.14
C PRO A 72 28.24 1.47 2.52
N GLY A 73 29.05 0.86 3.40
CA GLY A 73 29.31 1.35 4.75
C GLY A 73 28.27 0.95 5.81
N VAL A 74 27.17 0.35 5.44
CA VAL A 74 26.19 -0.19 6.40
C VAL A 74 26.64 -1.60 6.82
N LYS A 75 26.76 -1.82 8.13
CA LYS A 75 27.09 -3.15 8.67
C LYS A 75 25.81 -3.97 8.79
N ILE A 76 25.49 -4.73 7.75
CA ILE A 76 24.36 -5.65 7.75
C ILE A 76 24.89 -7.04 8.15
N PRO A 77 24.42 -7.61 9.28
CA PRO A 77 24.84 -8.97 9.68
C PRO A 77 24.37 -9.98 8.63
N SER A 78 25.25 -10.90 8.23
CA SER A 78 24.82 -12.08 7.45
C SER A 78 23.91 -12.97 8.29
N GLY A 79 22.92 -13.57 7.66
CA GLY A 79 21.99 -14.48 8.30
C GLY A 79 20.78 -14.77 7.43
N PRO A 80 20.13 -15.93 7.64
CA PRO A 80 19.01 -16.37 6.82
C PRO A 80 17.82 -15.42 6.95
N ILE A 81 17.22 -15.06 5.81
CA ILE A 81 16.05 -14.20 5.75
C ILE A 81 14.78 -15.03 5.94
N THR A 82 13.91 -14.62 6.86
CA THR A 82 12.54 -15.13 6.97
C THR A 82 11.56 -14.10 6.44
N VAL A 83 10.78 -14.48 5.42
CA VAL A 83 9.72 -13.62 4.85
C VAL A 83 8.47 -13.69 5.72
N VAL A 84 7.91 -12.55 6.09
CA VAL A 84 6.64 -12.46 6.81
C VAL A 84 5.59 -11.83 5.91
N HIS A 85 4.51 -12.55 5.66
CA HIS A 85 3.46 -12.12 4.74
C HIS A 85 2.06 -12.20 5.37
N ARG A 86 1.05 -11.68 4.68
CA ARG A 86 -0.33 -11.80 5.10
C ARG A 86 -0.85 -13.23 4.86
N ALA A 87 -1.55 -13.77 5.86
CA ALA A 87 -2.22 -15.07 5.79
C ALA A 87 -3.72 -14.96 5.43
N ASP A 88 -4.22 -13.73 5.33
CA ASP A 88 -5.60 -13.38 4.97
C ASP A 88 -5.64 -12.60 3.65
N GLY A 89 -6.81 -12.48 3.03
CA GLY A 89 -7.02 -11.58 1.90
C GLY A 89 -6.80 -10.12 2.32
N SER A 90 -5.92 -9.40 1.61
CA SER A 90 -5.41 -8.11 2.07
C SER A 90 -5.21 -7.11 0.94
N GLY A 91 -5.79 -5.91 1.07
CA GLY A 91 -5.49 -4.78 0.20
C GLY A 91 -4.03 -4.35 0.28
N THR A 92 -3.41 -4.37 1.49
CA THR A 92 -1.98 -4.13 1.66
C THR A 92 -1.13 -5.10 0.83
N THR A 93 -1.53 -6.39 0.78
CA THR A 93 -0.88 -7.39 -0.09
C THR A 93 -1.08 -7.05 -1.57
N ALA A 94 -2.28 -6.62 -1.97
CA ALA A 94 -2.54 -6.24 -3.36
C ALA A 94 -1.64 -5.08 -3.81
N ILE A 95 -1.51 -4.02 -2.99
CA ILE A 95 -0.62 -2.88 -3.26
C ILE A 95 0.84 -3.34 -3.33
N PHE A 96 1.29 -4.13 -2.35
CA PHE A 96 2.67 -4.61 -2.28
C PHE A 96 3.05 -5.48 -3.48
N THR A 97 2.20 -6.46 -3.80
CA THR A 97 2.46 -7.39 -4.91
C THR A 97 2.32 -6.72 -6.29
N ASP A 98 1.46 -5.72 -6.43
CA ASP A 98 1.38 -4.89 -7.64
C ASP A 98 2.70 -4.13 -7.87
N TYR A 99 3.29 -3.56 -6.81
CA TYR A 99 4.62 -2.95 -6.91
C TYR A 99 5.69 -3.95 -7.31
N LEU A 100 5.75 -5.13 -6.69
CA LEU A 100 6.74 -6.16 -7.05
C LEU A 100 6.58 -6.60 -8.51
N ALA A 101 5.35 -6.76 -8.98
CA ALA A 101 5.07 -7.12 -10.38
C ALA A 101 5.44 -6.01 -11.38
N LYS A 102 5.35 -4.73 -10.98
CA LYS A 102 5.78 -3.58 -11.81
C LYS A 102 7.29 -3.42 -11.89
N THR A 103 8.04 -3.96 -10.92
CA THR A 103 9.50 -3.77 -10.81
C THR A 103 10.31 -5.01 -11.10
N SER A 104 9.69 -6.21 -11.08
CA SER A 104 10.34 -7.48 -11.36
C SER A 104 9.51 -8.32 -12.33
N THR A 105 10.04 -8.57 -13.51
CA THR A 105 9.42 -9.48 -14.49
C THR A 105 9.35 -10.90 -13.94
N LEU A 106 10.38 -11.36 -13.24
CA LEU A 106 10.40 -12.68 -12.61
C LEU A 106 9.26 -12.83 -11.59
N TRP A 107 9.04 -11.83 -10.74
CA TRP A 107 7.90 -11.83 -9.83
C TRP A 107 6.57 -11.83 -10.58
N LYS A 108 6.42 -10.94 -11.57
CA LYS A 108 5.20 -10.82 -12.36
C LYS A 108 4.79 -12.15 -12.99
N ASP A 109 5.75 -12.87 -13.58
CA ASP A 109 5.48 -14.11 -14.32
C ASP A 109 5.27 -15.32 -13.39
N ALA A 110 5.97 -15.37 -12.24
CA ALA A 110 5.91 -16.50 -11.32
C ALA A 110 4.78 -16.38 -10.27
N VAL A 111 4.47 -15.15 -9.82
CA VAL A 111 3.56 -14.90 -8.68
C VAL A 111 2.40 -13.99 -9.07
N GLY A 112 2.67 -12.92 -9.81
CA GLY A 112 1.69 -11.90 -10.17
C GLY A 112 1.37 -10.93 -9.04
N SER A 113 0.14 -10.39 -9.03
CA SER A 113 -0.35 -9.46 -8.03
C SER A 113 -1.78 -9.80 -7.60
N GLY A 114 -2.13 -9.49 -6.34
CA GLY A 114 -3.47 -9.71 -5.82
C GLY A 114 -3.55 -9.61 -4.30
N ALA A 115 -4.77 -9.60 -3.78
CA ALA A 115 -5.03 -9.57 -2.34
C ALA A 115 -4.60 -10.86 -1.61
N SER A 116 -4.36 -11.93 -2.35
CA SER A 116 -3.83 -13.21 -1.89
C SER A 116 -3.00 -13.83 -3.01
N VAL A 117 -1.76 -14.20 -2.71
CA VAL A 117 -0.85 -14.84 -3.67
C VAL A 117 -0.20 -16.06 -3.01
N LYS A 118 0.34 -16.96 -3.84
CA LYS A 118 1.18 -18.06 -3.34
C LYS A 118 2.60 -17.55 -3.10
N TRP A 119 2.99 -17.43 -1.84
CA TRP A 119 4.32 -16.97 -1.46
C TRP A 119 5.38 -18.04 -1.73
N PRO A 120 6.39 -17.75 -2.57
CA PRO A 120 7.35 -18.79 -3.00
C PRO A 120 8.50 -19.01 -2.03
N ALA A 121 8.84 -18.05 -1.17
CA ALA A 121 9.96 -18.17 -0.22
C ALA A 121 9.77 -19.37 0.72
N ALA A 122 10.73 -20.29 0.74
CA ALA A 122 10.68 -21.49 1.56
C ALA A 122 10.68 -21.17 3.07
N SER A 123 11.43 -20.13 3.49
CA SER A 123 11.39 -19.61 4.86
C SER A 123 10.38 -18.48 4.93
N SER A 124 9.13 -18.81 5.23
CA SER A 124 8.06 -17.80 5.34
C SER A 124 7.11 -18.08 6.48
N VAL A 125 6.53 -16.99 7.03
CA VAL A 125 5.56 -17.02 8.14
C VAL A 125 4.38 -16.12 7.80
N GLY A 126 3.17 -16.67 7.93
CA GLY A 126 1.92 -15.93 7.74
C GLY A 126 1.48 -15.18 9.00
N GLY A 127 1.04 -13.93 8.84
CA GLY A 127 0.43 -13.11 9.90
C GLY A 127 -0.96 -12.62 9.49
N LYS A 128 -1.94 -12.70 10.39
CA LYS A 128 -3.28 -12.16 10.15
C LYS A 128 -3.30 -10.66 10.43
N GLY A 129 -3.75 -9.86 9.47
CA GLY A 129 -3.77 -8.40 9.57
C GLY A 129 -2.37 -7.77 9.56
N ASN A 130 -2.30 -6.45 9.54
CA ASN A 130 -1.04 -5.72 9.73
C ASN A 130 -0.43 -6.02 11.11
N GLU A 131 -1.27 -6.20 12.13
CA GLU A 131 -0.86 -6.55 13.49
C GLU A 131 -0.11 -7.88 13.54
N GLY A 132 -0.64 -8.91 12.87
CA GLY A 132 -0.02 -10.23 12.83
C GLY A 132 1.33 -10.23 12.12
N VAL A 133 1.45 -9.47 11.02
CA VAL A 133 2.74 -9.29 10.33
C VAL A 133 3.72 -8.52 11.21
N ALA A 134 3.32 -7.38 11.78
CA ALA A 134 4.16 -6.59 12.67
C ALA A 134 4.65 -7.40 13.89
N ALA A 135 3.77 -8.16 14.52
CA ALA A 135 4.12 -9.02 15.65
C ALA A 135 5.11 -10.13 15.27
N ASN A 136 4.95 -10.75 14.09
CA ASN A 136 5.85 -11.78 13.61
C ASN A 136 7.24 -11.19 13.27
N VAL A 137 7.30 -10.06 12.55
CA VAL A 137 8.57 -9.38 12.24
C VAL A 137 9.30 -9.02 13.54
N SER A 138 8.61 -8.45 14.52
CA SER A 138 9.23 -8.07 15.80
C SER A 138 9.82 -9.23 16.58
N ARG A 139 9.28 -10.45 16.44
CA ARG A 139 9.72 -11.65 17.15
C ARG A 139 10.75 -12.47 16.39
N VAL A 140 10.70 -12.50 15.07
CA VAL A 140 11.55 -13.34 14.24
C VAL A 140 12.78 -12.55 13.82
N LYS A 141 13.95 -12.94 14.31
CA LYS A 141 15.24 -12.34 13.91
C LYS A 141 15.50 -12.54 12.43
N ASN A 142 16.17 -11.57 11.81
CA ASN A 142 16.50 -11.55 10.38
C ASN A 142 15.28 -11.64 9.46
N SER A 143 14.08 -11.28 9.95
CA SER A 143 12.88 -11.29 9.13
C SER A 143 12.70 -9.99 8.35
N VAL A 144 11.93 -10.11 7.27
CA VAL A 144 11.38 -9.01 6.47
C VAL A 144 9.90 -9.25 6.25
N GLY A 145 9.09 -8.22 6.42
CA GLY A 145 7.66 -8.24 6.12
C GLY A 145 7.23 -6.92 5.49
N TYR A 146 5.94 -6.73 5.32
CA TYR A 146 5.36 -5.46 4.86
C TYR A 146 4.10 -5.16 5.66
N VAL A 147 3.94 -3.89 6.01
CA VAL A 147 2.76 -3.39 6.73
C VAL A 147 2.39 -2.00 6.18
N GLU A 148 1.22 -1.54 6.51
CA GLU A 148 0.84 -0.15 6.32
C GLU A 148 1.67 0.74 7.27
N TYR A 149 2.06 1.95 6.81
CA TYR A 149 3.05 2.81 7.47
C TYR A 149 2.68 3.21 8.91
N ALA A 150 1.40 3.50 9.17
CA ALA A 150 0.95 3.84 10.53
C ALA A 150 1.25 2.71 11.54
N TYR A 151 1.16 1.44 11.10
CA TYR A 151 1.56 0.29 11.94
C TYR A 151 3.07 0.24 12.18
N ALA A 152 3.87 0.50 11.17
CA ALA A 152 5.33 0.55 11.31
C ALA A 152 5.73 1.63 12.31
N LYS A 153 5.15 2.83 12.20
CA LYS A 153 5.44 3.97 13.08
C LYS A 153 4.96 3.73 14.51
N LYS A 154 3.71 3.29 14.69
CA LYS A 154 3.13 2.98 16.01
C LYS A 154 3.94 1.93 16.76
N ASN A 155 4.47 0.92 16.06
CA ASN A 155 5.25 -0.17 16.66
C ASN A 155 6.75 0.10 16.63
N LYS A 156 7.20 1.30 16.21
CA LYS A 156 8.62 1.70 16.12
C LYS A 156 9.46 0.70 15.34
N MET A 157 8.92 0.15 14.26
CA MET A 157 9.57 -0.85 13.45
C MET A 157 10.68 -0.24 12.57
N THR A 158 11.71 -1.00 12.32
CA THR A 158 12.74 -0.63 11.34
C THR A 158 12.22 -0.89 9.94
N TYR A 159 12.17 0.14 9.10
CA TYR A 159 11.75 0.07 7.70
C TYR A 159 12.92 0.25 6.76
N ILE A 160 12.74 -0.14 5.50
CA ILE A 160 13.72 -0.06 4.42
C ILE A 160 13.42 1.20 3.59
N SER A 161 14.47 1.94 3.16
CA SER A 161 14.38 2.95 2.10
C SER A 161 14.35 2.27 0.74
N LEU A 162 13.49 2.72 -0.18
CA LEU A 162 13.33 2.12 -1.49
C LEU A 162 13.77 3.05 -2.62
N LYS A 163 14.37 2.47 -3.64
CA LYS A 163 14.67 3.16 -4.89
C LYS A 163 13.38 3.35 -5.67
N ASN A 164 13.02 4.60 -5.94
CA ASN A 164 11.83 4.92 -6.71
C ASN A 164 12.07 4.85 -8.23
N LYS A 165 11.02 5.06 -9.01
CA LYS A 165 11.05 4.99 -10.48
C LYS A 165 12.06 5.94 -11.11
N ASP A 166 12.28 7.11 -10.50
CA ASP A 166 13.22 8.12 -10.96
C ASP A 166 14.67 7.87 -10.50
N GLY A 167 14.92 6.73 -9.81
CA GLY A 167 16.25 6.29 -9.40
C GLY A 167 16.73 6.81 -8.05
N ASN A 168 15.89 7.53 -7.30
CA ASN A 168 16.24 8.07 -6.00
C ASN A 168 15.85 7.12 -4.87
N PHE A 169 16.72 6.98 -3.85
CA PHE A 169 16.33 6.29 -2.62
C PHE A 169 15.49 7.24 -1.75
N VAL A 170 14.30 6.82 -1.38
CA VAL A 170 13.36 7.56 -0.56
C VAL A 170 12.99 6.76 0.69
N ALA A 171 12.76 7.46 1.79
CA ALA A 171 12.18 6.90 3.01
C ALA A 171 10.66 7.16 3.01
N PRO A 172 9.86 6.30 3.67
CA PRO A 172 8.42 6.50 3.75
C PRO A 172 8.07 7.62 4.73
N ASP A 173 7.24 8.55 4.29
CA ASP A 173 6.55 9.56 5.09
C ASP A 173 5.34 10.10 4.31
N ASP A 174 4.52 10.92 4.97
CA ASP A 174 3.34 11.55 4.38
C ASP A 174 3.67 12.41 3.14
N LEU A 175 4.80 13.12 3.14
CA LEU A 175 5.25 13.94 2.01
C LEU A 175 5.61 13.09 0.79
N THR A 176 6.23 11.92 1.01
CA THR A 176 6.61 11.01 -0.08
C THR A 176 5.40 10.24 -0.63
N PHE A 177 4.39 9.96 0.20
CA PHE A 177 3.10 9.42 -0.24
C PHE A 177 2.31 10.46 -1.05
N ALA A 178 2.28 11.71 -0.56
CA ALA A 178 1.65 12.83 -1.29
C ALA A 178 2.31 13.06 -2.65
N ALA A 179 3.65 13.00 -2.71
CA ALA A 179 4.39 13.12 -3.97
C ALA A 179 4.02 12.03 -4.98
N ALA A 180 3.86 10.78 -4.52
CA ALA A 180 3.43 9.67 -5.38
C ALA A 180 2.00 9.85 -5.89
N ALA A 181 1.10 10.39 -5.07
CA ALA A 181 -0.30 10.60 -5.42
C ALA A 181 -0.54 11.82 -6.31
N ALA A 182 0.35 12.82 -6.27
CA ALA A 182 0.18 14.11 -6.95
C ALA A 182 0.02 14.01 -8.47
N GLY A 183 0.60 12.95 -9.10
CA GLY A 183 0.49 12.69 -10.53
C GLY A 183 -0.78 11.94 -10.95
N THR A 184 -1.65 11.55 -10.00
CA THR A 184 -2.83 10.74 -10.30
C THR A 184 -4.04 11.62 -10.58
N ASP A 185 -4.43 11.69 -11.85
CA ASP A 185 -5.69 12.35 -12.24
C ASP A 185 -6.86 11.35 -12.16
N TRP A 186 -7.45 11.27 -10.97
CA TRP A 186 -8.55 10.35 -10.67
C TRP A 186 -9.78 10.56 -11.56
N SER A 187 -9.99 11.78 -12.07
CA SER A 187 -11.15 12.10 -12.91
C SER A 187 -11.11 11.42 -14.28
N LYS A 188 -9.92 11.04 -14.74
CA LYS A 188 -9.72 10.32 -16.01
C LYS A 188 -9.72 8.80 -15.88
N ILE A 189 -9.78 8.28 -14.66
CA ILE A 189 -9.72 6.84 -14.40
C ILE A 189 -11.14 6.28 -14.31
N PRO A 190 -11.54 5.35 -15.20
CA PRO A 190 -12.85 4.71 -15.13
C PRO A 190 -13.07 4.07 -13.75
N GLY A 191 -14.19 4.42 -13.09
CA GLY A 191 -14.48 3.95 -11.74
C GLY A 191 -13.53 4.47 -10.66
N MET A 192 -12.63 5.41 -10.97
CA MET A 192 -11.62 5.96 -10.05
C MET A 192 -10.67 4.92 -9.41
N GLY A 193 -10.62 3.69 -9.93
CA GLY A 193 -9.86 2.58 -9.35
C GLY A 193 -8.48 2.44 -10.00
N THR A 194 -7.40 2.72 -9.26
CA THR A 194 -6.02 2.48 -9.73
C THR A 194 -5.06 2.27 -8.57
N PHE A 195 -3.98 1.52 -8.84
CA PHE A 195 -2.83 1.47 -7.96
C PHE A 195 -1.87 2.63 -8.27
N ILE A 196 -1.40 3.32 -7.23
CA ILE A 196 -0.43 4.44 -7.31
C ILE A 196 1.01 3.93 -7.20
N THR A 197 1.22 2.62 -7.19
CA THR A 197 2.53 1.99 -7.05
C THR A 197 3.45 2.32 -8.21
N ASN A 198 4.74 2.50 -7.90
CA ASN A 198 5.81 2.85 -8.84
C ASN A 198 5.50 4.15 -9.62
N ALA A 199 4.85 5.12 -8.97
CA ALA A 199 4.57 6.43 -9.54
C ALA A 199 5.88 7.19 -9.84
N PRO A 200 5.91 8.01 -10.91
CA PRO A 200 7.05 8.90 -11.19
C PRO A 200 7.15 10.01 -10.14
N GLY A 201 8.31 10.62 -10.05
CA GLY A 201 8.59 11.76 -9.15
C GLY A 201 9.78 11.48 -8.25
N ALA A 202 10.71 12.41 -8.20
CA ALA A 202 11.98 12.27 -7.47
C ALA A 202 11.81 11.95 -5.97
N LYS A 203 10.67 12.33 -5.39
CA LYS A 203 10.33 12.11 -3.97
C LYS A 203 9.22 11.07 -3.77
N SER A 204 8.70 10.46 -4.83
CA SER A 204 7.57 9.54 -4.74
C SER A 204 7.95 8.26 -4.01
N TRP A 205 7.20 7.90 -2.94
CA TRP A 205 7.31 6.59 -2.32
C TRP A 205 6.75 5.52 -3.27
N PRO A 206 7.50 4.46 -3.57
CA PRO A 206 7.11 3.56 -4.65
C PRO A 206 5.95 2.62 -4.31
N ILE A 207 5.61 2.42 -3.04
CA ILE A 207 4.52 1.53 -2.62
C ILE A 207 3.41 2.35 -1.96
N THR A 208 2.88 3.31 -2.71
CA THR A 208 1.75 4.15 -2.28
C THR A 208 0.44 3.55 -2.79
N GLY A 209 -0.60 3.60 -1.98
CA GLY A 209 -1.94 3.13 -2.31
C GLY A 209 -3.02 4.04 -1.76
N ALA A 210 -4.25 3.84 -2.21
CA ALA A 210 -5.42 4.49 -1.69
C ALA A 210 -6.41 3.47 -1.14
N SER A 211 -7.11 3.84 -0.06
CA SER A 211 -8.31 3.11 0.36
C SER A 211 -9.51 3.67 -0.38
N PHE A 212 -10.27 2.78 -1.00
CA PHE A 212 -11.47 3.10 -1.76
C PHE A 212 -12.72 2.75 -0.96
N ILE A 213 -13.78 3.53 -1.17
CA ILE A 213 -15.11 3.25 -0.66
C ILE A 213 -16.00 2.76 -1.80
N LEU A 214 -16.72 1.68 -1.52
CA LEU A 214 -17.69 1.07 -2.42
C LEU A 214 -19.11 1.31 -1.86
N MET A 215 -20.01 1.80 -2.70
CA MET A 215 -21.42 1.99 -2.36
C MET A 215 -22.32 1.53 -3.51
N TYR A 216 -23.53 1.04 -3.21
CA TYR A 216 -24.50 0.73 -4.25
C TYR A 216 -25.07 2.00 -4.89
N LYS A 217 -25.22 1.98 -6.23
CA LYS A 217 -25.95 3.01 -6.97
C LYS A 217 -27.44 3.07 -6.54
N ASN A 218 -28.04 1.91 -6.30
CA ASN A 218 -29.40 1.76 -5.82
C ASN A 218 -29.43 1.05 -4.46
N PRO A 219 -29.21 1.77 -3.36
CA PRO A 219 -29.18 1.18 -2.03
C PRO A 219 -30.59 0.79 -1.55
N GLU A 220 -30.71 -0.35 -0.86
CA GLU A 220 -31.98 -0.77 -0.22
C GLU A 220 -32.48 0.26 0.81
N ASN A 221 -31.56 0.85 1.57
CA ASN A 221 -31.87 1.89 2.57
C ASN A 221 -31.27 3.22 2.13
N LYS A 222 -32.08 4.00 1.41
CA LYS A 222 -31.71 5.31 0.85
C LYS A 222 -31.30 6.31 1.94
N THR A 223 -32.06 6.38 3.04
CA THR A 223 -31.79 7.30 4.15
C THR A 223 -30.41 7.04 4.76
N LYS A 224 -30.12 5.79 5.12
CA LYS A 224 -28.80 5.41 5.68
C LYS A 224 -27.68 5.62 4.67
N SER A 225 -27.91 5.36 3.38
CA SER A 225 -26.92 5.63 2.34
C SER A 225 -26.62 7.13 2.23
N GLY A 226 -27.64 7.98 2.34
CA GLY A 226 -27.48 9.43 2.41
C GLY A 226 -26.64 9.89 3.60
N GLU A 227 -26.82 9.28 4.77
CA GLU A 227 -25.98 9.57 5.96
C GLU A 227 -24.52 9.13 5.76
N VAL A 228 -24.26 8.03 5.06
CA VAL A 228 -22.89 7.62 4.70
C VAL A 228 -22.23 8.66 3.78
N VAL A 229 -22.94 9.16 2.77
CA VAL A 229 -22.42 10.23 1.91
C VAL A 229 -22.11 11.49 2.72
N LYS A 230 -22.97 11.91 3.64
CA LYS A 230 -22.71 13.05 4.54
C LYS A 230 -21.48 12.82 5.42
N PHE A 231 -21.31 11.61 5.93
CA PHE A 231 -20.13 11.25 6.71
C PHE A 231 -18.83 11.41 5.91
N PHE A 232 -18.78 10.91 4.67
CA PHE A 232 -17.58 11.07 3.83
C PHE A 232 -17.41 12.53 3.36
N ASP A 233 -18.49 13.28 3.15
CA ASP A 233 -18.40 14.73 2.87
C ASP A 233 -17.78 15.50 4.05
N PHE A 234 -18.20 15.19 5.27
CA PHE A 234 -17.59 15.71 6.49
C PHE A 234 -16.11 15.32 6.59
N ALA A 235 -15.79 14.03 6.38
CA ALA A 235 -14.41 13.55 6.43
C ALA A 235 -13.50 14.27 5.41
N PHE A 236 -13.99 14.57 4.22
CA PHE A 236 -13.24 15.31 3.21
C PHE A 236 -13.06 16.80 3.55
N LYS A 237 -14.00 17.41 4.25
CA LYS A 237 -13.92 18.83 4.66
C LYS A 237 -13.08 19.04 5.90
N GLU A 238 -13.36 18.26 6.94
CA GLU A 238 -12.85 18.48 8.30
C GLU A 238 -11.78 17.47 8.71
N GLY A 239 -11.69 16.33 8.01
CA GLY A 239 -10.83 15.22 8.39
C GLY A 239 -9.37 15.31 7.93
N LYS A 240 -8.97 16.31 7.14
CA LYS A 240 -7.61 16.41 6.59
C LYS A 240 -6.53 16.36 7.67
N LYS A 241 -6.65 17.24 8.67
CA LYS A 241 -5.69 17.29 9.78
C LYS A 241 -5.65 15.97 10.56
N MET A 242 -6.80 15.33 10.77
CA MET A 242 -6.87 14.04 11.46
C MET A 242 -6.16 12.92 10.66
N ALA A 243 -6.27 12.95 9.32
CA ALA A 243 -5.56 12.02 8.45
C ALA A 243 -4.04 12.22 8.55
N GLU A 244 -3.56 13.47 8.46
CA GLU A 244 -2.14 13.83 8.59
C GLU A 244 -1.57 13.43 9.95
N ASP A 245 -2.31 13.65 11.05
CA ASP A 245 -1.90 13.26 12.40
C ASP A 245 -1.76 11.73 12.57
N LEU A 246 -2.37 10.96 11.67
CA LEU A 246 -2.29 9.51 11.59
C LEU A 246 -1.34 9.03 10.47
N ASP A 247 -0.53 9.92 9.89
CA ASP A 247 0.42 9.64 8.81
C ASP A 247 -0.23 9.18 7.48
N TYR A 248 -1.48 9.61 7.25
CA TYR A 248 -2.16 9.46 5.97
C TYR A 248 -2.17 10.78 5.20
N VAL A 249 -2.42 10.67 3.89
CA VAL A 249 -2.58 11.81 3.00
C VAL A 249 -4.04 11.95 2.62
N ALA A 250 -4.59 13.14 2.84
CA ALA A 250 -5.96 13.44 2.44
C ALA A 250 -6.09 13.49 0.90
N ILE A 251 -7.27 13.16 0.41
CA ILE A 251 -7.60 13.27 -1.01
C ILE A 251 -7.62 14.75 -1.42
N PRO A 252 -6.99 15.12 -2.56
CA PRO A 252 -6.96 16.50 -3.05
C PRO A 252 -8.37 17.08 -3.28
N ASP A 253 -8.55 18.40 -3.03
CA ASP A 253 -9.85 19.06 -3.14
C ASP A 253 -10.50 18.91 -4.52
N ALA A 254 -9.72 19.05 -5.60
CA ALA A 254 -10.23 18.84 -6.95
C ALA A 254 -10.81 17.44 -7.15
N THR A 255 -10.20 16.42 -6.52
CA THR A 255 -10.71 15.04 -6.58
C THR A 255 -11.97 14.88 -5.74
N THR A 256 -12.03 15.46 -4.53
CA THR A 256 -13.23 15.38 -3.69
C THR A 256 -14.42 16.11 -4.33
N ASP A 257 -14.17 17.23 -5.02
CA ASP A 257 -15.20 17.94 -5.79
C ASP A 257 -15.71 17.11 -6.98
N PHE A 258 -14.80 16.43 -7.67
CA PHE A 258 -15.18 15.48 -8.72
C PHE A 258 -16.04 14.33 -8.16
N ILE A 259 -15.68 13.76 -7.01
CA ILE A 259 -16.43 12.71 -6.33
C ILE A 259 -17.86 13.19 -6.02
N ARG A 260 -17.99 14.38 -5.40
CA ARG A 260 -19.31 14.98 -5.08
C ARG A 260 -20.19 15.10 -6.32
N LYS A 261 -19.63 15.63 -7.39
CA LYS A 261 -20.38 15.95 -8.61
C LYS A 261 -20.67 14.74 -9.49
N ASN A 262 -19.71 13.80 -9.63
CA ASN A 262 -19.76 12.78 -10.68
C ASN A 262 -19.91 11.35 -10.14
N VAL A 263 -19.63 11.10 -8.86
CA VAL A 263 -19.73 9.77 -8.26
C VAL A 263 -20.96 9.69 -7.35
N TRP A 264 -21.08 10.59 -6.37
CA TRP A 264 -22.21 10.58 -5.43
C TRP A 264 -23.55 10.93 -6.10
N SER A 265 -23.54 11.70 -7.18
CA SER A 265 -24.74 11.96 -7.99
C SER A 265 -25.35 10.70 -8.62
N LYS A 266 -24.60 9.60 -8.72
CA LYS A 266 -25.07 8.31 -9.22
C LYS A 266 -25.72 7.44 -8.14
N ILE A 267 -25.64 7.84 -6.87
CA ILE A 267 -26.22 7.12 -5.74
C ILE A 267 -27.67 7.62 -5.56
N ASN A 268 -28.64 6.73 -5.78
CA ASN A 268 -30.06 7.03 -5.61
C ASN A 268 -30.43 6.99 -4.11
N ASN A 269 -30.06 8.03 -3.39
CA ASN A 269 -30.27 8.15 -1.93
C ASN A 269 -31.39 9.16 -1.56
N LYS A 270 -32.20 9.60 -2.54
CA LYS A 270 -33.37 10.46 -2.37
C LYS A 270 -34.68 9.65 -2.35
#